data_bd8c5af37b8fd77c1479ef51f7b55208
#
_entry.id   bd8c5af37b8fd77c1479ef51f7b55208
#
_cell.length_a   1.000
_cell.length_b   1.000
_cell.length_c   1.000
_cell.angle_alpha   90.00
_cell.angle_beta   90.00
_cell.angle_gamma   90.00
#
_symmetry.space_group_name_H-M   'P 1'
#
loop_
_entity.id
_entity.type
_entity.pdbx_description
1 polymer ?
#
loop_
_entity_poly.entity_id
_entity_poly.type
_entity_poly.pdbx_seq_one_letter_code
_entity_poly.pdbx_strand_id
1 'polypeptide(L)'
;INFGVSEADLFLHFREYHNFNEQDNMRINAKVFDTLKSGGEYVIVDHTRRHMKEETRMLGRREDPIDVVLQVQRAGFVLDRASDMFFEESDDLSQEVGQIPNMTDRFFLVFKKP
;
A
#
# COMPACT_ATOMS: atom_id res chain seq x y z
N ILE A 1 13.34 6.35 11.09
CA ILE A 1 12.75 7.32 10.15
C ILE A 1 12.06 8.43 10.95
N ASN A 2 12.28 9.65 10.52
CA ASN A 2 11.61 10.81 11.09
C ASN A 2 11.07 11.67 9.94
N PHE A 3 9.75 11.83 9.87
CA PHE A 3 9.13 12.62 8.81
C PHE A 3 9.15 14.13 9.09
N GLY A 4 9.61 14.56 10.27
CA GLY A 4 9.71 15.98 10.62
C GLY A 4 8.39 16.66 10.94
N VAL A 5 7.30 15.90 11.08
CA VAL A 5 5.96 16.41 11.39
C VAL A 5 5.30 15.54 12.44
N SER A 6 4.29 16.09 13.10
CA SER A 6 3.44 15.37 14.04
C SER A 6 2.00 15.85 13.88
N GLU A 7 1.04 15.10 14.40
CA GLU A 7 -0.39 15.44 14.33
C GLU A 7 -0.86 15.70 12.90
N ALA A 8 -0.31 14.96 11.93
CA ALA A 8 -0.69 15.10 10.53
C ALA A 8 -2.11 14.57 10.30
N ASP A 9 -2.79 15.15 9.31
CA ASP A 9 -4.14 14.74 8.91
C ASP A 9 -4.13 13.59 7.92
N LEU A 10 -3.09 13.51 7.09
CA LEU A 10 -3.06 12.63 5.93
C LEU A 10 -1.63 12.24 5.62
N PHE A 11 -1.44 10.96 5.29
CA PHE A 11 -0.18 10.44 4.77
C PHE A 11 -0.48 9.69 3.46
N LEU A 12 0.20 10.07 2.39
CA LEU A 12 0.06 9.44 1.07
C LEU A 12 1.28 8.59 0.76
N HIS A 13 1.06 7.34 0.38
CA HIS A 13 2.13 6.38 0.09
C HIS A 13 1.82 5.72 -1.26
N PHE A 14 2.31 6.34 -2.35
CA PHE A 14 1.93 5.95 -3.71
C PHE A 14 3.07 5.23 -4.41
N ARG A 15 2.83 4.00 -4.85
CA ARG A 15 3.71 3.19 -5.71
C ARG A 15 5.12 2.98 -5.14
N GLU A 16 5.24 3.01 -3.83
CA GLU A 16 6.52 2.84 -3.13
C GLU A 16 6.50 1.69 -2.14
N TYR A 17 5.31 1.21 -1.76
CA TYR A 17 5.17 0.16 -0.75
C TYR A 17 5.94 -1.11 -1.16
N HIS A 18 5.91 -1.44 -2.45
CA HIS A 18 6.63 -2.61 -2.98
C HIS A 18 8.14 -2.49 -2.93
N ASN A 19 8.69 -1.29 -2.74
CA ASN A 19 10.13 -1.07 -2.70
C ASN A 19 10.77 -1.49 -1.37
N PHE A 20 9.96 -1.82 -0.37
CA PHE A 20 10.44 -2.17 0.96
C PHE A 20 10.06 -3.60 1.29
N ASN A 21 10.91 -4.29 2.07
CA ASN A 21 10.56 -5.61 2.57
C ASN A 21 9.51 -5.50 3.69
N GLU A 22 8.95 -6.64 4.09
CA GLU A 22 7.89 -6.67 5.11
C GLU A 22 8.33 -5.99 6.40
N GLN A 23 9.56 -6.25 6.86
CA GLN A 23 10.06 -5.68 8.11
C GLN A 23 10.15 -4.16 8.04
N ASP A 24 10.65 -3.63 6.94
CA ASP A 24 10.75 -2.18 6.75
C ASP A 24 9.37 -1.55 6.61
N ASN A 25 8.45 -2.21 5.91
CA ASN A 25 7.06 -1.75 5.81
C ASN A 25 6.40 -1.70 7.20
N MET A 26 6.66 -2.67 8.06
CA MET A 26 6.15 -2.66 9.43
C MET A 26 6.66 -1.44 10.22
N ARG A 27 7.94 -1.12 10.06
CA ARG A 27 8.54 0.07 10.71
C ARG A 27 7.96 1.36 10.16
N ILE A 28 7.80 1.46 8.83
CA ILE A 28 7.22 2.63 8.18
C ILE A 28 5.77 2.81 8.65
N ASN A 29 4.98 1.75 8.64
CA ASN A 29 3.58 1.82 9.07
C ASN A 29 3.45 2.28 10.52
N ALA A 30 4.32 1.78 11.41
CA ALA A 30 4.34 2.20 12.80
C ALA A 30 4.67 3.70 12.92
N LYS A 31 5.62 4.17 12.12
CA LYS A 31 6.01 5.59 12.14
C LYS A 31 4.92 6.49 11.57
N VAL A 32 4.25 6.04 10.51
CA VAL A 32 3.09 6.76 9.97
C VAL A 32 1.98 6.85 11.04
N PHE A 33 1.73 5.76 11.75
CA PHE A 33 0.75 5.77 12.84
C PHE A 33 1.09 6.82 13.90
N ASP A 34 2.35 6.87 14.32
CA ASP A 34 2.78 7.85 15.31
C ASP A 34 2.68 9.29 14.82
N THR A 35 2.86 9.49 13.52
CA THR A 35 2.87 10.83 12.89
C THR A 35 1.47 11.39 12.72
N LEU A 36 0.49 10.54 12.48
CA LEU A 36 -0.90 10.95 12.26
C LEU A 36 -1.60 11.27 13.58
N LYS A 37 -2.48 12.25 13.52
CA LYS A 37 -3.43 12.47 14.63
C LYS A 37 -4.50 11.40 14.63
N SER A 38 -5.22 11.26 15.74
CA SER A 38 -6.42 10.43 15.84
C SER A 38 -7.42 10.89 14.76
N GLY A 39 -7.97 9.95 14.01
CA GLY A 39 -8.85 10.25 12.87
C GLY A 39 -8.12 10.56 11.59
N GLY A 40 -6.78 10.67 11.62
CA GLY A 40 -5.98 10.89 10.42
C GLY A 40 -6.02 9.68 9.48
N GLU A 41 -5.77 9.93 8.21
CA GLU A 41 -5.88 8.92 7.16
C GLU A 41 -4.52 8.56 6.55
N TYR A 42 -4.35 7.28 6.29
CA TYR A 42 -3.18 6.71 5.61
C TYR A 42 -3.66 6.08 4.30
N VAL A 43 -3.24 6.64 3.17
CA VAL A 43 -3.66 6.19 1.84
C VAL A 43 -2.50 5.45 1.19
N ILE A 44 -2.76 4.21 0.75
CA ILE A 44 -1.76 3.39 0.05
C ILE A 44 -2.30 3.02 -1.32
N VAL A 45 -1.52 3.33 -2.35
CA VAL A 45 -1.80 2.96 -3.74
C VAL A 45 -0.57 2.26 -4.29
N ASP A 46 -0.73 1.05 -4.82
CA ASP A 46 0.37 0.34 -5.46
C ASP A 46 -0.17 -0.63 -6.52
N HIS A 47 0.75 -1.15 -7.31
CA HIS A 47 0.45 -2.14 -8.35
C HIS A 47 0.02 -3.45 -7.70
N THR A 48 -1.08 -4.00 -8.19
CA THR A 48 -1.72 -5.17 -7.59
C THR A 48 -0.99 -6.46 -7.95
N ARG A 49 -0.67 -7.27 -6.95
CA ARG A 49 -0.31 -8.67 -7.09
C ARG A 49 -1.49 -9.51 -6.61
N ARG A 50 -1.77 -10.62 -7.31
CA ARG A 50 -2.84 -11.52 -6.91
C ARG A 50 -2.59 -12.04 -5.50
N HIS A 51 -3.63 -12.04 -4.68
CA HIS A 51 -3.54 -12.55 -3.30
C HIS A 51 -2.97 -13.97 -3.27
N MET A 52 -2.05 -14.20 -2.37
CA MET A 52 -1.32 -15.47 -2.16
C MET A 52 -0.41 -15.88 -3.32
N LYS A 53 -0.27 -15.06 -4.35
CA LYS A 53 0.70 -15.31 -5.41
C LYS A 53 2.10 -15.01 -4.87
N GLU A 54 3.00 -15.98 -5.02
CA GLU A 54 4.37 -15.81 -4.56
C GLU A 54 5.05 -14.64 -5.26
N GLU A 55 5.81 -13.85 -4.52
CA GLU A 55 6.61 -12.79 -5.09
C GLU A 55 7.74 -13.40 -5.91
N THR A 56 7.81 -13.02 -7.18
CA THR A 56 8.89 -13.41 -8.08
C THR A 56 9.55 -12.15 -8.62
N ARG A 57 10.70 -12.32 -9.29
CA ARG A 57 11.39 -11.20 -9.95
C ARG A 57 10.46 -10.45 -10.89
N MET A 58 9.61 -11.17 -11.62
CA MET A 58 8.66 -10.58 -12.57
C MET A 58 7.55 -9.79 -11.87
N LEU A 59 7.20 -10.16 -10.65
CA LEU A 59 6.12 -9.53 -9.89
C LEU A 59 6.62 -8.61 -8.78
N GLY A 60 7.91 -8.29 -8.76
CA GLY A 60 8.56 -7.59 -7.65
C GLY A 60 8.08 -6.16 -7.42
N ARG A 61 7.44 -5.53 -8.42
CA ARG A 61 6.86 -4.19 -8.28
C ARG A 61 5.40 -4.22 -7.89
N ARG A 62 4.87 -5.40 -7.64
CA ARG A 62 3.47 -5.57 -7.27
C ARG A 62 3.35 -5.95 -5.81
N GLU A 63 2.30 -5.49 -5.17
CA GLU A 63 1.97 -5.83 -3.78
C GLU A 63 0.62 -6.54 -3.70
N ASP A 64 0.53 -7.50 -2.82
CA ASP A 64 -0.73 -8.17 -2.50
C ASP A 64 -1.54 -7.27 -1.56
N PRO A 65 -2.69 -6.75 -1.98
CA PRO A 65 -3.45 -5.81 -1.16
C PRO A 65 -3.93 -6.40 0.16
N ILE A 66 -4.17 -7.71 0.22
CA ILE A 66 -4.57 -8.35 1.47
C ILE A 66 -3.40 -8.35 2.47
N ASP A 67 -2.19 -8.63 1.99
CA ASP A 67 -0.99 -8.55 2.85
C ASP A 67 -0.77 -7.12 3.36
N VAL A 68 -0.98 -6.13 2.51
CA VAL A 68 -0.88 -4.72 2.91
C VAL A 68 -1.88 -4.41 4.01
N VAL A 69 -3.14 -4.82 3.86
CA VAL A 69 -4.16 -4.61 4.90
C VAL A 69 -3.72 -5.22 6.22
N LEU A 70 -3.25 -6.46 6.21
CA LEU A 70 -2.81 -7.15 7.43
C LEU A 70 -1.62 -6.43 8.09
N GLN A 71 -0.65 -6.01 7.30
CA GLN A 71 0.53 -5.30 7.80
C GLN A 71 0.18 -3.95 8.41
N VAL A 72 -0.68 -3.19 7.74
CA VAL A 72 -1.07 -1.85 8.21
C VAL A 72 -1.92 -1.95 9.47
N GLN A 73 -2.82 -2.94 9.54
CA GLN A 73 -3.63 -3.18 10.74
C GLN A 73 -2.77 -3.53 11.96
N ARG A 74 -1.65 -4.20 11.77
CA ARG A 74 -0.72 -4.51 12.87
C ARG A 74 -0.13 -3.25 13.51
N ALA A 75 -0.04 -2.15 12.75
CA ALA A 75 0.42 -0.88 13.30
C ALA A 75 -0.66 -0.15 14.10
N GLY A 76 -1.88 -0.64 14.09
CA GLY A 76 -3.00 -0.06 14.84
C GLY A 76 -4.08 0.59 14.00
N PHE A 77 -3.88 0.67 12.69
CA PHE A 77 -4.86 1.25 11.78
C PHE A 77 -6.08 0.35 11.59
N VAL A 78 -7.17 0.99 11.19
CA VAL A 78 -8.39 0.29 10.74
C VAL A 78 -8.59 0.61 9.26
N LEU A 79 -8.86 -0.41 8.46
CA LEU A 79 -9.24 -0.19 7.05
C LEU A 79 -10.60 0.53 7.03
N ASP A 80 -10.62 1.73 6.46
CA ASP A 80 -11.83 2.54 6.39
C ASP A 80 -12.60 2.30 5.09
N ARG A 81 -11.88 2.34 3.97
CA ARG A 81 -12.49 2.13 2.67
C ARG A 81 -11.43 1.75 1.62
N ALA A 82 -11.92 1.20 0.53
CA ALA A 82 -11.11 0.94 -0.66
C ALA A 82 -11.81 1.56 -1.86
N SER A 83 -11.05 1.89 -2.90
CA SER A 83 -11.59 2.42 -4.14
C SER A 83 -11.08 1.60 -5.32
N ASP A 84 -11.92 1.40 -6.32
CA ASP A 84 -11.57 0.76 -7.58
C ASP A 84 -11.24 1.77 -8.70
N MET A 85 -10.98 3.03 -8.34
CA MET A 85 -10.75 4.07 -9.34
C MET A 85 -9.54 3.79 -10.24
N PHE A 86 -8.59 2.97 -9.78
CA PHE A 86 -7.42 2.56 -10.54
C PHE A 86 -7.49 1.10 -11.00
N PHE A 87 -8.66 0.49 -10.94
CA PHE A 87 -8.87 -0.86 -11.44
C PHE A 87 -8.64 -0.90 -12.94
N GLU A 88 -7.81 -1.85 -13.40
CA GLU A 88 -7.50 -2.03 -14.81
C GLU A 88 -7.74 -3.48 -15.20
N GLU A 89 -8.87 -3.74 -15.84
CA GLU A 89 -9.31 -5.07 -16.21
C GLU A 89 -8.34 -5.76 -17.19
N SER A 90 -7.67 -5.01 -18.05
CA SER A 90 -6.75 -5.56 -19.04
C SER A 90 -5.45 -6.09 -18.45
N ASP A 91 -5.13 -5.74 -17.20
CA ASP A 91 -3.95 -6.25 -16.49
C ASP A 91 -4.31 -7.58 -15.83
N ASP A 92 -3.78 -8.69 -16.34
CA ASP A 92 -4.03 -10.02 -15.77
C ASP A 92 -3.15 -10.34 -14.56
N LEU A 93 -2.34 -9.38 -14.11
CA LEU A 93 -1.46 -9.47 -12.93
C LEU A 93 -0.31 -10.47 -13.07
N SER A 94 -0.01 -10.92 -14.30
CA SER A 94 1.01 -11.93 -14.54
C SER A 94 2.32 -11.38 -15.07
N GLN A 95 2.33 -10.12 -15.54
CA GLN A 95 3.48 -9.52 -16.20
C GLN A 95 4.16 -8.49 -15.29
N GLU A 96 5.44 -8.26 -15.57
CA GLU A 96 6.17 -7.18 -14.93
C GLU A 96 5.52 -5.84 -15.26
N VAL A 97 5.45 -4.95 -14.27
CA VAL A 97 4.85 -3.62 -14.41
C VAL A 97 5.42 -2.85 -15.60
N GLY A 98 6.75 -2.90 -15.79
CA GLY A 98 7.40 -2.22 -16.90
C GLY A 98 7.11 -2.79 -18.28
N GLN A 99 6.52 -3.98 -18.36
CA GLN A 99 6.14 -4.64 -19.62
C GLN A 99 4.73 -4.32 -20.08
N ILE A 100 3.95 -3.66 -19.22
CA ILE A 100 2.57 -3.30 -19.52
C ILE A 100 2.58 -1.99 -20.31
N PRO A 101 2.06 -1.96 -21.56
CA PRO A 101 2.15 -0.77 -22.40
C PRO A 101 1.28 0.40 -21.93
N ASN A 102 0.25 0.12 -21.16
CA ASN A 102 -0.68 1.14 -20.65
C ASN A 102 -0.61 1.21 -19.13
N MET A 103 -1.74 1.08 -18.48
CA MET A 103 -1.84 1.18 -17.02
C MET A 103 -1.95 -0.20 -16.40
N THR A 104 -1.21 -0.40 -15.32
CA THR A 104 -1.37 -1.58 -14.49
C THR A 104 -2.58 -1.40 -13.58
N ASP A 105 -3.14 -2.53 -13.13
CA ASP A 105 -4.12 -2.51 -12.05
C ASP A 105 -3.44 -2.05 -10.76
N ARG A 106 -4.07 -1.11 -10.06
CA ARG A 106 -3.58 -0.59 -8.77
C ARG A 106 -4.70 -0.60 -7.76
N PHE A 107 -4.40 -1.12 -6.57
CA PHE A 107 -5.33 -1.01 -5.46
C PHE A 107 -5.23 0.38 -4.82
N PHE A 108 -6.30 0.80 -4.18
CA PHE A 108 -6.39 2.07 -3.47
C PHE A 108 -7.04 1.79 -2.12
N LEU A 109 -6.27 1.91 -1.05
CA LEU A 109 -6.72 1.61 0.30
C LEU A 109 -6.59 2.83 1.19
N VAL A 110 -7.61 3.08 1.99
CA VAL A 110 -7.61 4.17 2.96
C VAL A 110 -7.78 3.58 4.36
N PHE A 111 -6.81 3.85 5.21
CA PHE A 111 -6.82 3.44 6.61
C PHE A 111 -7.01 4.64 7.50
N LYS A 112 -7.61 4.43 8.66
CA LYS A 112 -7.82 5.46 9.66
C LYS A 112 -7.12 5.11 10.95
N LYS A 113 -6.51 6.12 11.56
CA LYS A 113 -6.01 6.00 12.94
C LYS A 113 -7.18 6.22 13.89
N PRO A 114 -7.54 5.21 14.71
CA PRO A 114 -8.64 5.36 15.65
C PRO A 114 -8.40 6.44 16.69
#